data_af0c5315d20ade647b1ab190669a2ade
#
_entry.id   af0c5315d20ade647b1ab190669a2ade
#
_cell.length_a   1.000
_cell.length_b   1.000
_cell.length_c   1.000
_cell.angle_alpha   90.00
_cell.angle_beta   90.00
_cell.angle_gamma   90.00
#
_symmetry.space_group_name_H-M   'P 1'
#
loop_
_entity.id
_entity.type
_entity.pdbx_description
1 polymer ?
#
loop_
_entity_poly.entity_id
_entity_poly.type
_entity_poly.pdbx_seq_one_letter_code
_entity_poly.pdbx_strand_id
1 'polypeptide(L)'
;VFLQTFARRIRVTRQMLVNDDLGAFTDFASMIGRRVADFENATAYALVNSATGDGPTLVTGAAPVFASGAARLNKATAGTLLDLGNLALGRAAVMRQRTLDGLPIAVGSQMRLLVGPNQELAARQLTVSVQATQTSNANVYAGFVQPLVEPLIPANRWYLFSDPFAAPVYVYGYLNGAEGPQVTTGNVQGVDGVEVSVIFDFGVGAIDWRGAWFNPGI
;
A
#
# COMPACT_ATOMS: atom_id res chain seq x y z
N VAL A 1 15.55 -1.74 3.67
CA VAL A 1 14.41 -2.58 4.07
C VAL A 1 14.95 -3.78 4.81
N PHE A 2 14.36 -4.12 5.94
CA PHE A 2 14.73 -5.29 6.74
C PHE A 2 13.56 -6.26 6.75
N LEU A 3 13.86 -7.54 6.60
CA LEU A 3 12.90 -8.61 6.81
C LEU A 3 12.67 -8.80 8.32
N GLN A 4 11.44 -9.06 8.67
CA GLN A 4 11.02 -9.41 10.02
C GLN A 4 10.34 -10.78 9.99
N THR A 5 10.63 -11.60 10.98
CA THR A 5 10.00 -12.91 11.13
C THR A 5 8.77 -12.77 12.02
N PHE A 6 7.63 -13.13 11.47
CA PHE A 6 6.36 -13.20 12.19
C PHE A 6 6.00 -14.66 12.41
N ALA A 7 5.69 -15.03 13.63
CA ALA A 7 5.31 -16.38 13.96
C ALA A 7 4.07 -16.42 14.83
N ARG A 8 3.20 -17.39 14.56
CA ARG A 8 2.05 -17.67 15.40
C ARG A 8 1.86 -19.18 15.57
N ARG A 9 1.51 -19.59 16.77
CA ARG A 9 1.24 -20.99 17.12
C ARG A 9 -0.19 -21.13 17.56
N ILE A 10 -0.84 -22.15 17.08
CA ILE A 10 -2.20 -22.51 17.45
C ILE A 10 -2.18 -23.95 17.91
N ARG A 11 -2.72 -24.20 19.09
CA ARG A 11 -2.81 -25.55 19.69
C ARG A 11 -4.24 -26.02 19.67
N VAL A 12 -4.43 -27.22 19.18
CA VAL A 12 -5.73 -27.89 19.11
C VAL A 12 -5.62 -29.17 19.92
N THR A 13 -6.47 -29.31 20.93
CA THR A 13 -6.48 -30.52 21.74
C THR A 13 -7.15 -31.66 20.99
N ARG A 14 -6.80 -32.91 21.32
CA ARG A 14 -7.45 -34.09 20.74
C ARG A 14 -8.97 -34.06 20.93
N GLN A 15 -9.45 -33.59 22.08
CA GLN A 15 -10.88 -33.50 22.34
C GLN A 15 -11.58 -32.53 21.39
N MET A 16 -10.92 -31.42 21.00
CA MET A 16 -11.45 -30.49 19.99
C MET A 16 -11.48 -31.15 18.61
N LEU A 17 -10.47 -31.92 18.26
CA LEU A 17 -10.42 -32.63 16.97
C LEU A 17 -11.48 -33.74 16.88
N VAL A 18 -11.71 -34.49 17.98
CA VAL A 18 -12.72 -35.56 18.02
C VAL A 18 -14.14 -34.98 17.95
N ASN A 19 -14.35 -33.80 18.53
CA ASN A 19 -15.66 -33.12 18.56
C ASN A 19 -15.86 -32.16 17.38
N ASP A 20 -14.96 -32.18 16.39
CA ASP A 20 -15.10 -31.35 15.17
C ASP A 20 -16.11 -31.96 14.20
N ASP A 21 -17.37 -31.85 14.55
CA ASP A 21 -18.51 -32.36 13.78
C ASP A 21 -18.77 -31.54 12.48
N LEU A 22 -18.16 -30.38 12.36
CA LEU A 22 -18.33 -29.43 11.24
C LEU A 22 -17.16 -29.37 10.28
N GLY A 23 -16.08 -30.10 10.53
CA GLY A 23 -14.87 -30.04 9.71
C GLY A 23 -14.21 -28.65 9.69
N ALA A 24 -14.39 -27.86 10.76
CA ALA A 24 -13.88 -26.48 10.84
C ALA A 24 -12.36 -26.41 10.70
N PHE A 25 -11.65 -27.48 10.99
CA PHE A 25 -10.20 -27.55 10.85
C PHE A 25 -9.72 -27.86 9.42
N THR A 26 -10.61 -28.33 8.53
CA THR A 26 -10.26 -28.57 7.13
C THR A 26 -9.99 -27.28 6.35
N ASP A 27 -10.67 -26.19 6.73
CA ASP A 27 -10.49 -24.87 6.10
C ASP A 27 -9.37 -24.02 6.70
N PHE A 28 -8.65 -24.60 7.68
CA PHE A 28 -7.64 -23.85 8.43
C PHE A 28 -6.52 -23.28 7.54
N ALA A 29 -6.09 -24.02 6.53
CA ALA A 29 -5.05 -23.57 5.60
C ALA A 29 -5.49 -22.35 4.78
N SER A 30 -6.75 -22.33 4.32
CA SER A 30 -7.31 -21.19 3.58
C SER A 30 -7.50 -19.96 4.47
N MET A 31 -7.86 -20.17 5.74
CA MET A 31 -7.94 -19.09 6.72
C MET A 31 -6.57 -18.48 7.01
N ILE A 32 -5.52 -19.28 7.14
CA ILE A 32 -4.14 -18.80 7.33
C ILE A 32 -3.74 -17.94 6.14
N GLY A 33 -3.92 -18.43 4.91
CA GLY A 33 -3.58 -17.69 3.70
C GLY A 33 -4.25 -16.31 3.64
N ARG A 34 -5.55 -16.23 3.93
CA ARG A 34 -6.27 -14.94 4.00
C ARG A 34 -5.72 -14.02 5.09
N ARG A 35 -5.44 -14.55 6.28
CA ARG A 35 -4.88 -13.76 7.38
C ARG A 35 -3.48 -13.25 7.12
N VAL A 36 -2.67 -14.00 6.39
CA VAL A 36 -1.34 -13.53 5.96
C VAL A 36 -1.49 -12.40 4.95
N ALA A 37 -2.36 -12.53 3.96
CA ALA A 37 -2.61 -11.45 2.99
C ALA A 37 -3.16 -10.17 3.66
N ASP A 38 -4.11 -10.31 4.61
CA ASP A 38 -4.61 -9.18 5.41
C ASP A 38 -3.47 -8.52 6.20
N PHE A 39 -2.57 -9.32 6.77
CA PHE A 39 -1.43 -8.83 7.55
C PHE A 39 -0.41 -8.10 6.68
N GLU A 40 -0.08 -8.62 5.50
CA GLU A 40 0.79 -7.96 4.53
C GLU A 40 0.23 -6.59 4.14
N ASN A 41 -1.04 -6.57 3.78
CA ASN A 41 -1.76 -5.36 3.39
C ASN A 41 -1.76 -4.34 4.53
N ALA A 42 -2.14 -4.76 5.73
CA ALA A 42 -2.15 -3.90 6.91
C ALA A 42 -0.77 -3.33 7.23
N THR A 43 0.28 -4.14 7.12
CA THR A 43 1.66 -3.72 7.40
C THR A 43 2.16 -2.72 6.36
N ALA A 44 1.89 -2.96 5.08
CA ALA A 44 2.26 -2.05 4.00
C ALA A 44 1.57 -0.69 4.13
N TYR A 45 0.25 -0.68 4.36
CA TYR A 45 -0.48 0.58 4.51
C TYR A 45 -0.24 1.28 5.86
N ALA A 46 0.12 0.55 6.91
CA ALA A 46 0.58 1.17 8.16
C ALA A 46 1.86 2.00 7.92
N LEU A 47 2.77 1.51 7.07
CA LEU A 47 3.96 2.24 6.68
C LEU A 47 3.62 3.49 5.84
N VAL A 48 2.73 3.38 4.86
CA VAL A 48 2.27 4.52 4.04
C VAL A 48 1.60 5.58 4.91
N ASN A 49 0.77 5.16 5.87
CA ASN A 49 0.02 6.05 6.76
C ASN A 49 0.85 6.60 7.94
N SER A 50 2.09 6.14 8.10
CA SER A 50 2.95 6.62 9.20
C SER A 50 3.14 8.13 9.14
N ALA A 51 3.46 8.74 10.28
CA ALA A 51 3.62 10.20 10.42
C ALA A 51 2.45 11.00 9.79
N THR A 52 1.20 10.58 10.07
CA THR A 52 -0.04 11.20 9.55
C THR A 52 -0.16 11.22 8.02
N GLY A 53 0.50 10.26 7.34
CA GLY A 53 0.48 10.09 5.89
C GLY A 53 1.75 10.60 5.20
N ASP A 54 2.68 11.19 5.94
CA ASP A 54 3.97 11.64 5.38
C ASP A 54 4.92 10.48 5.08
N GLY A 55 4.58 9.28 5.54
CA GLY A 55 5.41 8.10 5.38
C GLY A 55 6.61 8.07 6.33
N PRO A 56 7.43 7.01 6.28
CA PRO A 56 8.61 6.86 7.13
C PRO A 56 9.70 7.88 6.75
N THR A 57 10.56 8.19 7.71
CA THR A 57 11.76 8.99 7.44
C THR A 57 12.77 8.19 6.65
N LEU A 58 13.19 8.70 5.50
CA LEU A 58 14.23 8.09 4.69
C LEU A 58 15.60 8.39 5.28
N VAL A 59 16.50 7.42 5.21
CA VAL A 59 17.90 7.58 5.65
C VAL A 59 18.59 8.68 4.81
N THR A 60 18.33 8.70 3.51
CA THR A 60 18.85 9.74 2.61
C THR A 60 18.06 11.03 2.78
N GLY A 61 18.69 12.04 3.31
CA GLY A 61 18.11 13.37 3.50
C GLY A 61 17.30 13.56 4.78
N ALA A 62 17.26 12.56 5.70
CA ALA A 62 16.66 12.62 7.04
C ALA A 62 15.28 13.30 7.10
N ALA A 63 14.42 13.05 6.09
CA ALA A 63 13.09 13.62 6.00
C ALA A 63 12.07 12.54 5.61
N PRO A 64 10.77 12.70 5.95
CA PRO A 64 9.74 11.74 5.58
C PRO A 64 9.61 11.59 4.06
N VAL A 65 9.00 10.50 3.60
CA VAL A 65 8.78 10.25 2.16
C VAL A 65 8.09 11.46 1.52
N PHE A 66 7.06 11.99 2.15
CA PHE A 66 6.31 13.16 1.65
C PHE A 66 6.65 14.41 2.45
N ALA A 67 7.08 15.45 1.77
CA ALA A 67 7.37 16.74 2.37
C ALA A 67 7.08 17.89 1.40
N SER A 68 6.56 19.01 1.92
CA SER A 68 6.27 20.22 1.16
C SER A 68 7.50 21.14 1.00
N GLY A 69 8.60 20.84 1.70
CA GLY A 69 9.84 21.62 1.63
C GLY A 69 10.54 21.56 0.27
N ALA A 70 11.36 22.57 -0.01
CA ALA A 70 12.01 22.77 -1.32
C ALA A 70 12.84 21.58 -1.82
N ALA A 71 13.35 20.75 -0.92
CA ALA A 71 14.13 19.57 -1.27
C ALA A 71 13.30 18.43 -1.88
N ARG A 72 11.99 18.38 -1.66
CA ARG A 72 11.12 17.27 -2.11
C ARG A 72 9.92 17.74 -2.93
N LEU A 73 9.16 18.72 -2.47
CA LEU A 73 7.99 19.29 -3.16
C LEU A 73 6.99 18.22 -3.65
N ASN A 74 6.86 17.14 -2.90
CA ASN A 74 6.00 16.01 -3.25
C ASN A 74 4.81 15.84 -2.29
N LYS A 75 4.47 16.91 -1.56
CA LYS A 75 3.32 17.00 -0.67
C LYS A 75 2.62 18.34 -0.86
N ALA A 76 1.29 18.34 -0.85
CA ALA A 76 0.51 19.56 -0.81
C ALA A 76 0.77 20.34 0.50
N THR A 77 0.92 21.65 0.40
CA THR A 77 1.17 22.50 1.58
C THR A 77 -0.03 22.52 2.53
N ALA A 78 -1.24 22.42 1.98
CA ALA A 78 -2.49 22.28 2.72
C ALA A 78 -3.33 21.15 2.09
N GLY A 79 -4.19 20.53 2.89
CA GLY A 79 -5.16 19.57 2.38
C GLY A 79 -6.13 20.24 1.41
N THR A 80 -6.46 19.56 0.32
CA THR A 80 -7.42 20.02 -0.67
C THR A 80 -8.33 18.89 -1.11
N LEU A 81 -9.49 19.24 -1.66
CA LEU A 81 -10.38 18.28 -2.29
C LEU A 81 -9.69 17.56 -3.45
N LEU A 82 -10.10 16.33 -3.68
CA LEU A 82 -9.72 15.59 -4.87
C LEU A 82 -10.58 16.09 -6.06
N ASP A 83 -10.02 17.01 -6.83
CA ASP A 83 -10.58 17.56 -8.04
C ASP A 83 -9.57 17.55 -9.20
N LEU A 84 -10.02 17.93 -10.39
CA LEU A 84 -9.20 17.91 -11.60
C LEU A 84 -7.99 18.85 -11.49
N GLY A 85 -8.15 20.03 -10.87
CA GLY A 85 -7.09 21.02 -10.70
C GLY A 85 -6.01 20.53 -9.75
N ASN A 86 -6.42 20.00 -8.59
CA ASN A 86 -5.49 19.48 -7.59
C ASN A 86 -4.79 18.21 -8.08
N LEU A 87 -5.48 17.34 -8.83
CA LEU A 87 -4.88 16.19 -9.49
C LEU A 87 -3.81 16.64 -10.51
N ALA A 88 -4.10 17.68 -11.30
CA ALA A 88 -3.13 18.26 -12.24
C ALA A 88 -1.87 18.77 -11.54
N LEU A 89 -2.03 19.46 -10.39
CA LEU A 89 -0.90 19.95 -9.59
C LEU A 89 -0.04 18.79 -9.07
N GLY A 90 -0.68 17.75 -8.53
CA GLY A 90 0.03 16.57 -8.05
C GLY A 90 0.78 15.85 -9.17
N ARG A 91 0.14 15.66 -10.33
CA ARG A 91 0.77 15.07 -11.50
C ARG A 91 1.98 15.88 -11.98
N ALA A 92 1.82 17.22 -12.08
CA ALA A 92 2.91 18.10 -12.47
C ALA A 92 4.08 18.06 -11.47
N ALA A 93 3.79 17.95 -10.17
CA ALA A 93 4.82 17.82 -9.14
C ALA A 93 5.62 16.52 -9.31
N VAL A 94 4.96 15.39 -9.55
CA VAL A 94 5.66 14.11 -9.82
C VAL A 94 6.50 14.20 -11.09
N MET A 95 5.97 14.77 -12.16
CA MET A 95 6.71 14.91 -13.44
C MET A 95 7.89 15.86 -13.38
N ARG A 96 7.93 16.80 -12.43
CA ARG A 96 9.06 17.73 -12.23
C ARG A 96 10.18 17.13 -11.38
N GLN A 97 10.00 15.96 -10.81
CA GLN A 97 11.03 15.30 -10.01
C GLN A 97 12.25 14.97 -10.87
N ARG A 98 13.43 15.04 -10.25
CA ARG A 98 14.70 14.86 -10.93
C ARG A 98 15.54 13.82 -10.22
N THR A 99 16.43 13.18 -10.98
CA THR A 99 17.47 12.30 -10.45
C THR A 99 18.48 13.10 -9.59
N LEU A 100 19.39 12.41 -8.95
CA LEU A 100 20.49 13.05 -8.19
C LEU A 100 21.37 13.94 -9.09
N ASP A 101 21.51 13.56 -10.36
CA ASP A 101 22.27 14.31 -11.35
C ASP A 101 21.46 15.43 -12.01
N GLY A 102 20.25 15.71 -11.52
CA GLY A 102 19.39 16.78 -12.02
C GLY A 102 18.65 16.47 -13.31
N LEU A 103 18.73 15.26 -13.83
CA LEU A 103 18.00 14.84 -15.05
C LEU A 103 16.51 14.58 -14.75
N PRO A 104 15.59 14.85 -15.68
CA PRO A 104 14.19 14.48 -15.54
C PRO A 104 14.02 12.97 -15.40
N ILE A 105 13.14 12.55 -14.50
CA ILE A 105 12.76 11.14 -14.35
C ILE A 105 11.61 10.85 -15.29
N ALA A 106 11.73 9.80 -16.09
CA ALA A 106 10.65 9.30 -16.94
C ALA A 106 9.63 8.53 -16.08
N VAL A 107 8.76 9.24 -15.38
CA VAL A 107 7.78 8.67 -14.44
C VAL A 107 6.63 7.92 -15.09
N GLY A 108 6.67 7.73 -16.40
CA GLY A 108 5.61 7.09 -17.16
C GLY A 108 4.40 7.98 -17.42
N SER A 109 3.59 7.59 -18.38
CA SER A 109 2.35 8.31 -18.72
C SER A 109 1.19 7.96 -17.79
N GLN A 110 1.16 6.73 -17.27
CA GLN A 110 0.12 6.25 -16.37
C GLN A 110 0.54 6.38 -14.91
N MET A 111 -0.35 6.92 -14.11
CA MET A 111 -0.17 7.05 -12.67
C MET A 111 -1.30 6.34 -11.93
N ARG A 112 -1.03 5.94 -10.70
CA ARG A 112 -2.02 5.31 -9.80
C ARG A 112 -2.46 6.30 -8.75
N LEU A 113 -3.78 6.52 -8.65
CA LEU A 113 -4.39 7.39 -7.66
C LEU A 113 -4.92 6.51 -6.51
N LEU A 114 -4.22 6.51 -5.39
CA LEU A 114 -4.60 5.77 -4.20
C LEU A 114 -5.46 6.65 -3.31
N VAL A 115 -6.66 6.17 -2.98
CA VAL A 115 -7.67 6.89 -2.19
C VAL A 115 -8.31 5.97 -1.16
N GLY A 116 -8.86 6.57 -0.10
CA GLY A 116 -9.76 5.87 0.81
C GLY A 116 -11.18 5.74 0.23
N PRO A 117 -12.06 4.93 0.88
CA PRO A 117 -13.43 4.70 0.41
C PRO A 117 -14.25 5.99 0.26
N ASN A 118 -14.02 7.00 1.10
CA ASN A 118 -14.72 8.29 1.03
C ASN A 118 -14.47 9.04 -0.28
N GLN A 119 -13.34 8.81 -0.91
CA GLN A 119 -12.91 9.48 -2.14
C GLN A 119 -13.17 8.65 -3.40
N GLU A 120 -13.75 7.45 -3.27
CA GLU A 120 -13.94 6.53 -4.40
C GLU A 120 -14.76 7.19 -5.52
N LEU A 121 -15.90 7.81 -5.17
CA LEU A 121 -16.75 8.46 -6.16
C LEU A 121 -15.99 9.54 -6.92
N ALA A 122 -15.32 10.43 -6.21
CA ALA A 122 -14.54 11.51 -6.81
C ALA A 122 -13.40 10.97 -7.70
N ALA A 123 -12.67 9.95 -7.22
CA ALA A 123 -11.59 9.32 -7.97
C ALA A 123 -12.09 8.67 -9.27
N ARG A 124 -13.23 7.97 -9.22
CA ARG A 124 -13.84 7.37 -10.41
C ARG A 124 -14.37 8.43 -11.40
N GLN A 125 -15.01 9.48 -10.91
CA GLN A 125 -15.47 10.58 -11.77
C GLN A 125 -14.32 11.26 -12.52
N LEU A 126 -13.16 11.42 -11.86
CA LEU A 126 -11.97 12.01 -12.46
C LEU A 126 -11.25 11.10 -13.48
N THR A 127 -11.52 9.81 -13.46
CA THR A 127 -10.79 8.83 -14.28
C THR A 127 -11.63 8.22 -15.40
N VAL A 128 -12.97 8.38 -15.34
CA VAL A 128 -13.88 7.89 -16.38
C VAL A 128 -13.89 8.88 -17.57
N SER A 129 -13.87 8.30 -18.77
CA SER A 129 -14.11 9.07 -20.00
C SER A 129 -15.57 9.52 -20.06
N VAL A 130 -15.79 10.81 -20.04
CA VAL A 130 -17.13 11.41 -20.18
C VAL A 130 -17.22 12.10 -21.54
N GLN A 131 -18.27 11.80 -22.30
CA GLN A 131 -18.63 12.61 -23.48
C GLN A 131 -19.22 13.93 -22.98
N ALA A 132 -18.37 14.94 -22.89
CA ALA A 132 -18.80 16.25 -22.43
C ALA A 132 -19.50 17.05 -23.55
N THR A 133 -20.61 17.66 -23.22
CA THR A 133 -21.33 18.59 -24.13
C THR A 133 -20.60 19.91 -24.27
N GLN A 134 -19.68 20.23 -23.39
CA GLN A 134 -18.82 21.40 -23.42
C GLN A 134 -17.36 21.01 -23.17
N THR A 135 -16.43 21.63 -23.86
CA THR A 135 -14.99 21.39 -23.77
C THR A 135 -14.46 21.60 -22.35
N SER A 136 -15.05 22.52 -21.59
CA SER A 136 -14.68 22.79 -20.18
C SER A 136 -14.99 21.63 -19.23
N ASN A 137 -15.88 20.73 -19.61
CA ASN A 137 -16.32 19.58 -18.80
C ASN A 137 -15.64 18.27 -19.25
N ALA A 138 -14.74 18.34 -20.22
CA ALA A 138 -14.01 17.17 -20.71
C ALA A 138 -13.03 16.67 -19.64
N ASN A 139 -13.05 15.38 -19.39
CA ASN A 139 -12.09 14.74 -18.49
C ASN A 139 -10.79 14.44 -19.26
N VAL A 140 -9.83 15.34 -19.16
CA VAL A 140 -8.53 15.24 -19.85
C VAL A 140 -7.59 14.16 -19.28
N TYR A 141 -7.88 13.63 -18.10
CA TYR A 141 -7.07 12.59 -17.44
C TYR A 141 -7.67 11.20 -17.53
N ALA A 142 -8.76 11.03 -18.29
CA ALA A 142 -9.31 9.70 -18.56
C ALA A 142 -8.25 8.79 -19.21
N GLY A 143 -8.01 7.62 -18.59
CA GLY A 143 -7.01 6.66 -19.05
C GLY A 143 -5.55 6.95 -18.64
N PHE A 144 -5.23 8.14 -18.14
CA PHE A 144 -3.88 8.47 -17.65
C PHE A 144 -3.68 8.21 -16.15
N VAL A 145 -4.78 8.14 -15.41
CA VAL A 145 -4.75 7.89 -13.97
C VAL A 145 -5.68 6.73 -13.66
N GLN A 146 -5.15 5.72 -12.95
CA GLN A 146 -5.93 4.56 -12.51
C GLN A 146 -6.27 4.71 -11.02
N PRO A 147 -7.56 4.73 -10.64
CA PRO A 147 -7.96 4.80 -9.25
C PRO A 147 -7.75 3.44 -8.56
N LEU A 148 -7.15 3.47 -7.39
CA LEU A 148 -7.02 2.37 -6.46
C LEU A 148 -7.67 2.76 -5.15
N VAL A 149 -8.74 2.08 -4.79
CA VAL A 149 -9.48 2.33 -3.56
C VAL A 149 -9.02 1.34 -2.50
N GLU A 150 -8.54 1.87 -1.37
CA GLU A 150 -8.01 1.05 -0.29
C GLU A 150 -8.64 1.45 1.05
N PRO A 151 -9.38 0.54 1.72
CA PRO A 151 -10.03 0.81 2.99
C PRO A 151 -9.09 1.24 4.12
N LEU A 152 -7.81 0.88 4.04
CA LEU A 152 -6.80 1.23 5.04
C LEU A 152 -6.27 2.66 4.90
N ILE A 153 -6.66 3.40 3.85
CA ILE A 153 -6.33 4.82 3.72
C ILE A 153 -7.38 5.64 4.48
N PRO A 154 -6.97 6.37 5.54
CA PRO A 154 -7.91 7.09 6.38
C PRO A 154 -8.40 8.40 5.75
N ALA A 155 -9.64 8.73 6.06
CA ALA A 155 -10.28 10.01 5.76
C ALA A 155 -10.26 10.39 4.27
N ASN A 156 -9.93 11.64 3.99
CA ASN A 156 -9.95 12.22 2.65
C ASN A 156 -8.55 12.29 2.02
N ARG A 157 -7.58 11.57 2.58
CA ARG A 157 -6.22 11.51 2.05
C ARG A 157 -6.19 10.86 0.69
N TRP A 158 -5.31 11.36 -0.15
CA TRP A 158 -5.05 10.75 -1.44
C TRP A 158 -3.59 10.87 -1.86
N TYR A 159 -3.14 9.89 -2.58
CA TYR A 159 -1.77 9.77 -3.05
C TYR A 159 -1.75 9.54 -4.54
N LEU A 160 -0.76 10.06 -5.20
CA LEU A 160 -0.49 9.80 -6.61
C LEU A 160 0.86 9.13 -6.74
N PHE A 161 0.90 7.95 -7.34
CA PHE A 161 2.11 7.19 -7.58
C PHE A 161 2.37 7.08 -9.09
N SER A 162 3.63 7.18 -9.46
CA SER A 162 4.10 6.85 -10.80
C SER A 162 4.12 5.34 -11.01
N ASP A 163 4.48 4.92 -12.22
CA ASP A 163 4.76 3.52 -12.48
C ASP A 163 5.91 3.03 -11.58
N PRO A 164 5.71 1.95 -10.81
CA PRO A 164 6.73 1.41 -9.90
C PRO A 164 8.00 0.93 -10.62
N PHE A 165 7.93 0.59 -11.89
CA PHE A 165 9.12 0.25 -12.70
C PHE A 165 9.97 1.48 -13.04
N ALA A 166 9.35 2.65 -13.17
CA ALA A 166 10.05 3.89 -13.49
C ALA A 166 10.62 4.58 -12.24
N ALA A 167 9.83 4.69 -11.17
CA ALA A 167 10.24 5.35 -9.95
C ALA A 167 9.57 4.69 -8.71
N PRO A 168 10.11 3.58 -8.22
CA PRO A 168 9.58 2.88 -7.06
C PRO A 168 9.77 3.70 -5.78
N VAL A 169 8.73 3.81 -4.98
CA VAL A 169 8.72 4.54 -3.70
C VAL A 169 8.73 3.59 -2.51
N TYR A 170 7.83 2.62 -2.53
CA TYR A 170 7.73 1.59 -1.53
C TYR A 170 8.06 0.24 -2.16
N VAL A 171 8.71 -0.60 -1.38
CA VAL A 171 9.03 -1.98 -1.77
C VAL A 171 8.68 -2.92 -0.63
N TYR A 172 8.30 -4.11 -1.00
CA TYR A 172 8.14 -5.21 -0.07
C TYR A 172 9.00 -6.39 -0.52
N GLY A 173 9.31 -7.29 0.36
CA GLY A 173 10.12 -8.45 0.07
C GLY A 173 9.87 -9.60 1.01
N TYR A 174 10.19 -10.78 0.54
CA TYR A 174 10.10 -12.05 1.24
C TYR A 174 11.49 -12.67 1.37
N LEU A 175 11.61 -13.65 2.27
CA LEU A 175 12.82 -14.46 2.35
C LEU A 175 12.91 -15.35 1.10
N ASN A 176 14.06 -15.31 0.42
CA ASN A 176 14.28 -16.13 -0.77
C ASN A 176 14.15 -17.63 -0.44
N GLY A 177 13.29 -18.32 -1.19
CA GLY A 177 12.95 -19.73 -0.95
C GLY A 177 11.88 -19.98 0.12
N ALA A 178 11.34 -18.90 0.74
CA ALA A 178 10.24 -18.96 1.70
C ALA A 178 9.28 -17.77 1.47
N GLU A 179 8.80 -17.62 0.23
CA GLU A 179 8.00 -16.48 -0.22
C GLU A 179 6.55 -16.48 0.29
N GLY A 180 6.18 -17.52 1.04
CA GLY A 180 4.85 -17.65 1.63
C GLY A 180 4.92 -18.12 3.08
N PRO A 181 3.77 -18.21 3.76
CA PRO A 181 3.72 -18.69 5.12
C PRO A 181 4.18 -20.16 5.19
N GLN A 182 5.17 -20.43 6.04
CA GLN A 182 5.63 -21.77 6.32
C GLN A 182 4.77 -22.35 7.44
N VAL A 183 3.97 -23.36 7.11
CA VAL A 183 3.08 -24.03 8.07
C VAL A 183 3.70 -25.37 8.46
N THR A 184 3.96 -25.53 9.74
CA THR A 184 4.44 -26.80 10.31
C THR A 184 3.47 -27.32 11.34
N THR A 185 3.20 -28.62 11.29
CA THR A 185 2.35 -29.30 12.25
C THR A 185 3.19 -30.25 13.08
N GLY A 186 2.97 -30.28 14.38
CA GLY A 186 3.69 -31.16 15.29
C GLY A 186 2.85 -31.54 16.50
N ASN A 187 3.28 -32.56 17.22
CA ASN A 187 2.67 -32.94 18.49
C ASN A 187 3.18 -32.01 19.59
N VAL A 188 2.28 -31.61 20.49
CA VAL A 188 2.64 -30.81 21.66
C VAL A 188 3.23 -31.72 22.74
N GLN A 189 4.43 -31.43 23.20
CA GLN A 189 5.03 -32.18 24.28
C GLN A 189 4.25 -31.96 25.60
N GLY A 190 3.74 -33.03 26.20
CA GLY A 190 2.97 -32.96 27.45
C GLY A 190 1.49 -32.66 27.35
N VAL A 191 0.95 -32.49 26.13
CA VAL A 191 -0.49 -32.32 25.88
C VAL A 191 -0.92 -33.21 24.73
N ASP A 192 -2.03 -33.93 24.89
CA ASP A 192 -2.63 -34.73 23.82
C ASP A 192 -3.31 -33.80 22.82
N GLY A 193 -2.62 -33.47 21.72
CA GLY A 193 -3.12 -32.52 20.71
C GLY A 193 -2.08 -32.24 19.62
N VAL A 194 -2.48 -31.38 18.67
CA VAL A 194 -1.67 -30.94 17.54
C VAL A 194 -1.36 -29.46 17.68
N GLU A 195 -0.10 -29.08 17.48
CA GLU A 195 0.34 -27.68 17.34
C GLU A 195 0.54 -27.37 15.86
N VAL A 196 -0.08 -26.31 15.41
CA VAL A 196 0.17 -25.71 14.09
C VAL A 196 0.96 -24.42 14.29
N SER A 197 2.17 -24.41 13.76
CA SER A 197 3.04 -23.23 13.76
C SER A 197 3.04 -22.61 12.36
N VAL A 198 2.80 -21.31 12.28
CA VAL A 198 2.89 -20.53 11.07
C VAL A 198 4.02 -19.54 11.24
N ILE A 199 5.00 -19.58 10.34
CA ILE A 199 6.14 -18.66 10.31
C ILE A 199 6.09 -17.95 8.95
N PHE A 200 6.31 -16.64 8.97
CA PHE A 200 6.28 -15.83 7.78
C PHE A 200 7.32 -14.71 7.86
N ASP A 201 8.20 -14.66 6.86
CA ASP A 201 9.27 -13.69 6.75
C ASP A 201 8.91 -12.64 5.70
N PHE A 202 8.61 -11.43 6.16
CA PHE A 202 8.13 -10.34 5.33
C PHE A 202 8.76 -9.02 5.76
N GLY A 203 9.01 -8.15 4.80
CA GLY A 203 9.49 -6.80 5.06
C GLY A 203 8.94 -5.80 4.07
N VAL A 204 8.60 -4.63 4.56
CA VAL A 204 8.17 -3.49 3.74
C VAL A 204 9.00 -2.25 4.10
N GLY A 205 9.28 -1.40 3.14
CA GLY A 205 10.04 -0.19 3.38
C GLY A 205 9.90 0.83 2.25
N ALA A 206 10.28 2.06 2.53
CA ALA A 206 10.39 3.11 1.54
C ALA A 206 11.83 3.24 1.07
N ILE A 207 12.03 3.38 -0.23
CA ILE A 207 13.37 3.49 -0.85
C ILE A 207 13.62 4.84 -1.50
N ASP A 208 12.59 5.47 -2.04
CA ASP A 208 12.69 6.79 -2.68
C ASP A 208 11.38 7.57 -2.43
N TRP A 209 11.38 8.83 -2.76
CA TRP A 209 10.26 9.76 -2.61
C TRP A 209 9.81 10.36 -3.97
N ARG A 210 10.63 10.23 -5.01
CA ARG A 210 10.45 10.94 -6.29
C ARG A 210 9.28 10.44 -7.13
N GLY A 211 8.88 9.19 -6.95
CA GLY A 211 7.80 8.57 -7.71
C GLY A 211 6.39 8.85 -7.16
N ALA A 212 6.24 9.69 -6.15
CA ALA A 212 4.94 9.87 -5.52
C ALA A 212 4.66 11.30 -5.07
N TRP A 213 3.37 11.60 -4.89
CA TRP A 213 2.87 12.84 -4.35
C TRP A 213 1.71 12.57 -3.37
N PHE A 214 1.59 13.40 -2.35
CA PHE A 214 0.62 13.24 -1.26
C PHE A 214 -0.19 14.51 -1.03
N ASN A 215 -1.49 14.32 -0.78
CA ASN A 215 -2.40 15.36 -0.33
C ASN A 215 -3.14 14.90 0.94
N PRO A 216 -3.07 15.67 2.04
CA PRO A 216 -3.76 15.33 3.28
C PRO A 216 -5.29 15.27 3.14
N GLY A 217 -5.87 15.89 2.10
CA GLY A 217 -7.32 16.02 1.94
C GLY A 217 -7.95 17.02 2.91
N ILE A 218 -9.24 17.29 2.74
CA ILE A 218 -10.10 18.08 3.63
C ILE A 218 -11.43 17.38 3.83
#